data_6f2e82eec0e4e32c4a7ef648e74c93d9
#
_entry.id   6f2e82eec0e4e32c4a7ef648e74c93d9
#
_cell.length_a   1.000
_cell.length_b   1.000
_cell.length_c   1.000
_cell.angle_alpha   90.00
_cell.angle_beta   90.00
_cell.angle_gamma   90.00
#
_symmetry.space_group_name_H-M   'P 1'
#
loop_
_entity.id
_entity.type
_entity.pdbx_description
1 polymer ?
#
loop_
_entity_poly.entity_id
_entity_poly.type
_entity_poly.pdbx_seq_one_letter_code
_entity_poly.pdbx_strand_id
1 'polypeptide(L)'
;EQNALSPVVQRRVATVVLAQRIRAYAAMAQAHSRCLVRQGTLSASEAVQALNITLRDLGIDPVVLKNPLVEAVSPRFQGLLGANCGLDPKHEQEAQALLRNEL
;
A
#
# COMPACT_ATOMS: atom_id res chain seq x y z
N GLU A 1 24.69 22.82 8.04
CA GLU A 1 24.52 22.51 8.00
C GLU A 1 24.06 21.48 7.95
N GLN A 2 23.60 21.50 8.44
CA GLN A 2 22.97 20.38 8.64
C GLN A 2 22.80 19.50 7.55
N ASN A 3 22.96 19.92 6.49
CA ASN A 3 22.66 19.13 5.37
C ASN A 3 23.92 18.76 4.65
N ALA A 4 24.45 17.66 5.04
CA ALA A 4 25.65 17.14 4.46
C ALA A 4 25.42 16.38 3.15
N LEU A 5 24.14 16.15 2.75
CA LEU A 5 23.84 15.35 1.57
C LEU A 5 24.02 16.17 0.31
N SER A 6 24.69 15.58 -0.69
CA SER A 6 24.78 16.19 -2.02
C SER A 6 23.42 16.12 -2.71
N PRO A 7 23.16 16.96 -3.73
CA PRO A 7 21.91 16.88 -4.47
C PRO A 7 21.63 15.52 -5.07
N VAL A 8 22.67 14.80 -5.52
CA VAL A 8 22.49 13.46 -6.08
C VAL A 8 22.00 12.49 -5.00
N VAL A 9 22.60 12.53 -3.81
CA VAL A 9 22.19 11.66 -2.70
C VAL A 9 20.79 12.02 -2.25
N GLN A 10 20.46 13.30 -2.18
CA GLN A 10 19.11 13.75 -1.79
C GLN A 10 18.06 13.20 -2.74
N ARG A 11 18.32 13.21 -4.05
CA ARG A 11 17.39 12.66 -5.03
C ARG A 11 17.21 11.16 -4.87
N ARG A 12 18.29 10.43 -4.58
CA ARG A 12 18.20 8.98 -4.36
C ARG A 12 17.40 8.66 -3.13
N VAL A 13 17.59 9.40 -2.05
CA VAL A 13 16.82 9.21 -0.83
C VAL A 13 15.36 9.49 -1.09
N ALA A 14 15.04 10.59 -1.79
CA ALA A 14 13.65 10.93 -2.12
C ALA A 14 13.01 9.85 -2.98
N THR A 15 13.75 9.28 -3.94
CA THR A 15 13.25 8.22 -4.81
C THR A 15 12.92 6.96 -4.02
N VAL A 16 13.79 6.58 -3.08
CA VAL A 16 13.57 5.40 -2.23
C VAL A 16 12.33 5.59 -1.35
N VAL A 17 12.19 6.78 -0.74
CA VAL A 17 11.04 7.07 0.10
C VAL A 17 9.75 7.04 -0.71
N LEU A 18 9.76 7.62 -1.92
CA LEU A 18 8.59 7.62 -2.78
C LEU A 18 8.20 6.19 -3.18
N ALA A 19 9.17 5.37 -3.55
CA ALA A 19 8.93 3.98 -3.94
C ALA A 19 8.32 3.20 -2.77
N GLN A 20 8.80 3.44 -1.56
CA GLN A 20 8.26 2.80 -0.36
C GLN A 20 6.81 3.21 -0.12
N ARG A 21 6.47 4.49 -0.30
CA ARG A 21 5.11 4.98 -0.14
C ARG A 21 4.17 4.39 -1.18
N ILE A 22 4.63 4.25 -2.42
CA ILE A 22 3.85 3.63 -3.48
C ILE A 22 3.54 2.18 -3.14
N ARG A 23 4.53 1.41 -2.69
CA ARG A 23 4.32 0.03 -2.28
C ARG A 23 3.38 -0.07 -1.09
N ALA A 24 3.53 0.84 -0.12
CA ALA A 24 2.68 0.88 1.06
C ALA A 24 1.22 1.11 0.67
N TYR A 25 0.98 2.11 -0.19
CA TYR A 25 -0.36 2.39 -0.66
C TYR A 25 -0.95 1.20 -1.41
N ALA A 26 -0.17 0.60 -2.30
CA ALA A 26 -0.63 -0.54 -3.08
C ALA A 26 -1.01 -1.73 -2.19
N ALA A 27 -0.21 -2.01 -1.17
CA ALA A 27 -0.48 -3.12 -0.25
C ALA A 27 -1.77 -2.88 0.54
N MET A 28 -1.97 -1.66 1.03
CA MET A 28 -3.19 -1.32 1.77
C MET A 28 -4.41 -1.33 0.86
N ALA A 29 -4.29 -0.77 -0.33
CA ALA A 29 -5.41 -0.74 -1.29
C ALA A 29 -5.81 -2.15 -1.70
N GLN A 30 -4.84 -3.04 -1.89
CA GLN A 30 -5.14 -4.43 -2.23
C GLN A 30 -5.83 -5.15 -1.06
N ALA A 31 -5.38 -4.93 0.16
CA ALA A 31 -6.01 -5.52 1.34
C ALA A 31 -7.45 -5.04 1.49
N HIS A 32 -7.69 -3.75 1.29
CA HIS A 32 -9.02 -3.15 1.31
C HIS A 32 -9.92 -3.79 0.24
N SER A 33 -9.41 -3.92 -0.97
CA SER A 33 -10.14 -4.51 -2.10
C SER A 33 -10.55 -5.95 -1.79
N ARG A 34 -9.63 -6.75 -1.27
CA ARG A 34 -9.90 -8.14 -0.93
C ARG A 34 -10.93 -8.27 0.20
N CYS A 35 -10.89 -7.34 1.15
CA CYS A 35 -11.87 -7.29 2.22
C CYS A 35 -13.27 -7.06 1.67
N LEU A 36 -13.41 -6.13 0.71
CA LEU A 36 -14.71 -5.86 0.08
C LEU A 36 -15.24 -7.09 -0.66
N VAL A 37 -14.37 -7.86 -1.29
CA VAL A 37 -14.77 -9.09 -1.95
C VAL A 37 -15.28 -10.12 -0.92
N ARG A 38 -14.56 -10.28 0.18
CA ARG A 38 -14.98 -11.22 1.22
C ARG A 38 -16.30 -10.84 1.86
N GLN A 39 -16.58 -9.55 1.95
CA GLN A 39 -17.86 -9.08 2.49
C GLN A 39 -18.99 -9.16 1.48
N GLY A 40 -18.70 -9.52 0.24
CA GLY A 40 -19.70 -9.59 -0.81
C GLY A 40 -20.13 -8.24 -1.37
N THR A 41 -19.39 -7.17 -1.05
CA THR A 41 -19.69 -5.84 -1.55
C THR A 41 -19.34 -5.70 -3.02
N LEU A 42 -18.24 -6.34 -3.44
CA LEU A 42 -17.79 -6.38 -4.84
C LEU A 42 -17.52 -7.81 -5.24
N SER A 43 -17.68 -8.11 -6.52
CA SER A 43 -17.18 -9.35 -7.09
C SER A 43 -15.65 -9.25 -7.21
N ALA A 44 -14.98 -10.39 -7.38
CA ALA A 44 -13.53 -10.39 -7.58
C ALA A 44 -13.14 -9.57 -8.80
N SER A 45 -13.89 -9.68 -9.90
CA SER A 45 -13.63 -8.93 -11.13
C SER A 45 -13.80 -7.44 -10.93
N GLU A 46 -14.87 -7.02 -10.27
CA GLU A 46 -15.12 -5.60 -9.99
C GLU A 46 -14.03 -5.01 -9.10
N ALA A 47 -13.56 -5.78 -8.11
CA ALA A 47 -12.52 -5.34 -7.20
C ALA A 47 -11.19 -5.10 -7.92
N VAL A 48 -10.83 -6.01 -8.84
CA VAL A 48 -9.61 -5.85 -9.63
C VAL A 48 -9.69 -4.60 -10.49
N GLN A 49 -10.83 -4.39 -11.16
CA GLN A 49 -11.00 -3.21 -12.01
C GLN A 49 -10.94 -1.92 -11.19
N ALA A 50 -11.63 -1.88 -10.06
CA ALA A 50 -11.65 -0.70 -9.20
C ALA A 50 -10.25 -0.39 -8.66
N LEU A 51 -9.51 -1.42 -8.26
CA LEU A 51 -8.16 -1.24 -7.75
C LEU A 51 -7.22 -0.69 -8.81
N ASN A 52 -7.29 -1.24 -10.04
CA ASN A 52 -6.46 -0.76 -11.13
C ASN A 52 -6.78 0.69 -11.49
N ILE A 53 -8.06 1.06 -11.53
CA ILE A 53 -8.47 2.43 -11.81
C ILE A 53 -7.95 3.37 -10.72
N THR A 54 -8.11 2.99 -9.46
CA THR A 54 -7.65 3.80 -8.33
C THR A 54 -6.14 4.06 -8.41
N LEU A 55 -5.36 3.02 -8.68
CA LEU A 55 -3.91 3.17 -8.77
C LEU A 55 -3.52 4.07 -9.95
N ARG A 56 -4.15 3.88 -11.12
CA ARG A 56 -3.86 4.70 -12.29
C ARG A 56 -4.23 6.16 -12.08
N ASP A 57 -5.34 6.42 -11.39
CA ASP A 57 -5.75 7.79 -11.07
C ASP A 57 -4.72 8.51 -10.21
N LEU A 58 -3.94 7.75 -9.43
CA LEU A 58 -2.88 8.28 -8.60
C LEU A 58 -1.52 8.28 -9.31
N GLY A 59 -1.48 7.89 -10.58
CA GLY A 59 -0.24 7.80 -11.32
C GLY A 59 0.60 6.59 -10.98
N ILE A 60 0.00 5.56 -10.38
CA ILE A 60 0.70 4.33 -10.01
C ILE A 60 0.36 3.24 -11.01
N ASP A 61 1.42 2.64 -11.59
CA ASP A 61 1.23 1.51 -12.50
C ASP A 61 0.77 0.29 -11.68
N PRO A 62 -0.35 -0.34 -12.06
CA PRO A 62 -0.83 -1.53 -11.35
C PRO A 62 0.16 -2.69 -11.25
N VAL A 63 1.22 -2.68 -12.05
CA VAL A 63 2.27 -3.70 -11.95
C VAL A 63 2.89 -3.76 -10.56
N VAL A 64 2.77 -2.69 -9.78
CA VAL A 64 3.26 -2.65 -8.40
C VAL A 64 2.62 -3.76 -7.56
N LEU A 65 1.42 -4.19 -7.90
CA LEU A 65 0.73 -5.27 -7.18
C LEU A 65 1.43 -6.62 -7.32
N LYS A 66 2.31 -6.76 -8.31
CA LYS A 66 3.10 -7.98 -8.52
C LYS A 66 4.44 -7.95 -7.79
N ASN A 67 4.76 -6.83 -7.15
CA ASN A 67 5.99 -6.73 -6.37
C ASN A 67 5.93 -7.73 -5.21
N PRO A 68 6.95 -8.57 -5.02
CA PRO A 68 6.92 -9.59 -3.96
C PRO A 68 6.71 -9.01 -2.56
N LEU A 69 7.21 -7.82 -2.30
CA LEU A 69 7.00 -7.17 -1.00
C LEU A 69 5.53 -6.81 -0.81
N VAL A 70 4.89 -6.29 -1.84
CA VAL A 70 3.46 -5.94 -1.79
C VAL A 70 2.62 -7.20 -1.59
N GLU A 71 2.93 -8.25 -2.33
CA GLU A 71 2.21 -9.51 -2.22
C GLU A 71 2.36 -10.15 -0.84
N ALA A 72 3.53 -10.03 -0.25
CA ALA A 72 3.80 -10.61 1.06
C ALA A 72 3.13 -9.82 2.19
N VAL A 73 3.09 -8.50 2.08
CA VAL A 73 2.59 -7.62 3.14
C VAL A 73 1.06 -7.46 3.07
N SER A 74 0.49 -7.47 1.89
CA SER A 74 -0.94 -7.26 1.69
C SER A 74 -1.83 -8.14 2.58
N PRO A 75 -1.61 -9.46 2.68
CA PRO A 75 -2.41 -10.30 3.57
C PRO A 75 -2.27 -9.93 5.04
N ARG A 76 -1.13 -9.39 5.44
CA ARG A 76 -0.91 -9.01 6.83
C ARG A 76 -1.74 -7.80 7.23
N PHE A 77 -2.05 -6.91 6.27
CA PHE A 77 -2.95 -5.79 6.55
C PHE A 77 -4.39 -6.24 6.76
N GLN A 78 -4.78 -7.39 6.25
CA GLN A 78 -6.17 -7.84 6.37
C GLN A 78 -6.61 -7.97 7.82
N GLY A 79 -5.72 -8.42 8.69
CA GLY A 79 -6.01 -8.54 10.12
C GLY A 79 -6.10 -7.21 10.84
N LEU A 80 -5.72 -6.11 10.19
CA LEU A 80 -5.71 -4.78 10.78
C LEU A 80 -6.91 -3.94 10.34
N LEU A 81 -7.74 -4.48 9.44
CA LEU A 81 -8.88 -3.76 8.90
C LEU A 81 -10.10 -3.92 9.79
N GLY A 82 -10.91 -2.86 9.86
CA GLY A 82 -12.16 -2.89 10.59
C GLY A 82 -13.32 -3.38 9.75
N ALA A 83 -14.52 -3.23 10.28
CA ALA A 83 -15.74 -3.75 9.65
C ALA A 83 -16.06 -3.11 8.31
N ASN A 84 -15.56 -1.90 8.08
CA ASN A 84 -15.76 -1.18 6.81
C ASN A 84 -14.61 -1.38 5.84
N CYS A 85 -13.76 -2.36 6.09
CA CYS A 85 -12.56 -2.64 5.29
C CYS A 85 -11.54 -1.51 5.27
N GLY A 86 -11.70 -0.52 6.14
CA GLY A 86 -10.69 0.49 6.37
C GLY A 86 -9.79 0.10 7.53
N LEU A 87 -8.67 0.79 7.66
CA LEU A 87 -7.75 0.53 8.78
C LEU A 87 -8.45 0.83 10.11
N ASP A 88 -8.43 -0.15 11.02
CA ASP A 88 -8.98 0.04 12.36
C ASP A 88 -8.01 0.94 13.13
N PRO A 89 -8.51 2.04 13.74
CA PRO A 89 -7.65 2.93 14.52
C PRO A 89 -6.86 2.24 15.63
N LYS A 90 -7.38 1.14 16.17
CA LYS A 90 -6.68 0.36 17.19
C LYS A 90 -5.39 -0.25 16.66
N HIS A 91 -5.29 -0.46 15.36
CA HIS A 91 -4.16 -1.12 14.72
C HIS A 91 -3.26 -0.16 13.93
N GLU A 92 -3.45 1.15 14.13
CA GLU A 92 -2.68 2.12 13.35
C GLU A 92 -1.17 1.98 13.56
N GLN A 93 -0.75 1.77 14.80
CA GLN A 93 0.69 1.64 15.09
C GLN A 93 1.27 0.37 14.47
N GLU A 94 0.50 -0.72 14.49
CA GLU A 94 0.92 -1.96 13.86
C GLU A 94 1.04 -1.79 12.35
N ALA A 95 0.08 -1.09 11.74
CA ALA A 95 0.12 -0.83 10.32
C ALA A 95 1.33 0.02 9.94
N GLN A 96 1.62 1.07 10.71
CA GLN A 96 2.78 1.91 10.44
C GLN A 96 4.09 1.15 10.60
N ALA A 97 4.19 0.29 11.61
CA ALA A 97 5.37 -0.54 11.80
C ALA A 97 5.56 -1.50 10.61
N LEU A 98 4.47 -2.08 10.14
CA LEU A 98 4.49 -2.98 9.00
C LEU A 98 4.96 -2.27 7.73
N LEU A 99 4.44 -1.07 7.48
CA LEU A 99 4.85 -0.26 6.33
C LEU A 99 6.33 0.12 6.41
N ARG A 100 6.77 0.50 7.61
CA ARG A 100 8.14 0.97 7.82
C ARG A 100 9.17 -0.13 7.68
N ASN A 101 8.83 -1.33 8.17
CA ASN A 101 9.81 -2.41 8.31
C ASN A 101 9.79 -3.40 7.15
N GLU A 102 8.67 -3.53 6.45
CA GLU A 102 8.50 -4.58 5.45
C GLU A 102 8.43 -4.03 4.02
N LEU A 103 8.23 -2.76 3.85
CA LEU A 103 8.12 -2.12 2.54
C LEU A 103 9.15 -1.03 2.36
#